data_ba181388073da5c856e8b9663302fca6
#
_entry.id   ba181388073da5c856e8b9663302fca6
#
_cell.length_a   1.000
_cell.length_b   1.000
_cell.length_c   1.000
_cell.angle_alpha   90.00
_cell.angle_beta   90.00
_cell.angle_gamma   90.00
#
_symmetry.space_group_name_H-M   'P 1'
#
loop_
_entity.id
_entity.type
_entity.pdbx_description
1 polymer ?
#
loop_
_entity_poly.entity_id
_entity_poly.type
_entity_poly.pdbx_seq_one_letter_code
_entity_poly.pdbx_strand_id
1 'polypeptide(L)'
;MKLITVGTGSSGNCYLLKRDNDRFIALDCGCKWKDVLVGCGFRPIDIDFALVTHSHSDHSRYTRDFISNGIDVISNENVLTKKIYKKGASAVVAFEVPHDVPCYGYLIKVDGRTIVYMTDFGYCRYTFRSWGVDTFVIACNHIENPDSEEAKYAHVVLGHSSLATVKDILEANKSESLKNVILCHTNSESDTDRMVAEIKEVVGDGVNVTVAKKKGVIDL
;
A
#
# COMPACT_ATOMS: atom_id res chain seq x y z
N MET A 1 12.80 9.91 4.36
CA MET A 1 11.36 9.58 4.25
C MET A 1 11.02 8.42 5.16
N LYS A 2 9.77 8.33 5.70
CA LYS A 2 9.33 7.23 6.58
C LYS A 2 7.91 6.79 6.25
N LEU A 3 7.61 5.52 6.44
CA LEU A 3 6.24 4.99 6.44
C LEU A 3 5.78 4.77 7.88
N ILE A 4 4.73 5.47 8.31
CA ILE A 4 4.11 5.31 9.62
C ILE A 4 2.84 4.50 9.45
N THR A 5 2.77 3.34 10.08
CA THR A 5 1.59 2.48 10.04
C THR A 5 0.61 2.86 11.14
N VAL A 6 -0.45 3.57 10.80
CA VAL A 6 -1.55 3.89 11.75
C VAL A 6 -2.33 2.61 12.06
N GLY A 7 -2.65 1.84 11.04
CA GLY A 7 -3.27 0.52 11.12
C GLY A 7 -3.04 -0.28 9.86
N THR A 8 -3.18 -1.61 9.97
CA THR A 8 -3.02 -2.58 8.89
C THR A 8 -3.93 -3.79 9.14
N GLY A 9 -4.41 -4.42 8.06
CA GLY A 9 -5.31 -5.58 8.10
C GLY A 9 -6.79 -5.20 8.19
N SER A 10 -7.68 -6.18 8.28
CA SER A 10 -9.15 -6.05 8.21
C SER A 10 -9.79 -5.17 9.28
N SER A 11 -9.05 -4.77 10.32
CA SER A 11 -9.52 -3.81 11.32
C SER A 11 -9.42 -2.34 10.89
N GLY A 12 -8.68 -2.07 9.80
CA GLY A 12 -8.50 -0.76 9.20
C GLY A 12 -7.07 -0.50 8.74
N ASN A 13 -6.97 -0.06 7.49
CA ASN A 13 -5.72 0.25 6.81
C ASN A 13 -5.56 1.77 6.70
N CYS A 14 -4.44 2.27 7.17
CA CYS A 14 -4.01 3.64 6.96
C CYS A 14 -2.51 3.73 7.21
N TYR A 15 -1.81 4.26 6.24
CA TYR A 15 -0.37 4.49 6.34
C TYR A 15 -0.10 5.96 6.02
N LEU A 16 0.80 6.58 6.77
CA LEU A 16 1.24 7.94 6.52
C LEU A 16 2.66 7.91 5.98
N LEU A 17 2.81 8.29 4.72
CA LEU A 17 4.11 8.49 4.09
C LEU A 17 4.64 9.86 4.53
N LYS A 18 5.51 9.87 5.55
CA LYS A 18 6.16 11.08 6.04
C LYS A 18 7.29 11.47 5.10
N ARG A 19 7.16 12.64 4.51
CA ARG A 19 8.10 13.24 3.56
C ARG A 19 9.28 13.89 4.27
N ASP A 20 10.32 14.24 3.51
CA ASP A 20 11.53 14.88 4.02
C ASP A 20 11.26 16.31 4.53
N ASN A 21 10.17 16.95 4.10
CA ASN A 21 9.71 18.27 4.57
C ASN A 21 8.68 18.18 5.72
N ASP A 22 8.63 17.07 6.43
CA ASP A 22 7.70 16.76 7.53
C ASP A 22 6.20 16.73 7.15
N ARG A 23 5.84 16.84 5.88
CA ARG A 23 4.47 16.68 5.41
C ARG A 23 4.15 15.19 5.14
N PHE A 24 2.87 14.88 4.97
CA PHE A 24 2.40 13.52 4.83
C PHE A 24 1.56 13.33 3.57
N ILE A 25 1.61 12.12 3.02
CA ILE A 25 0.61 11.56 2.10
C ILE A 25 -0.04 10.40 2.83
N ALA A 26 -1.36 10.38 2.93
CA ALA A 26 -2.08 9.27 3.52
C ALA A 26 -2.40 8.20 2.46
N LEU A 27 -2.19 6.94 2.81
CA LEU A 27 -2.50 5.76 2.00
C LEU A 27 -3.60 5.00 2.73
N ASP A 28 -4.79 4.98 2.18
CA ASP A 28 -6.06 4.56 2.74
C ASP A 28 -6.55 5.36 3.97
N CYS A 29 -7.85 5.32 4.20
CA CYS A 29 -8.57 6.05 5.23
C CYS A 29 -9.42 5.12 6.12
N GLY A 30 -8.96 3.89 6.35
CA GLY A 30 -9.70 2.87 7.10
C GLY A 30 -9.55 2.95 8.62
N CYS A 31 -8.63 3.77 9.12
CA CYS A 31 -8.38 3.92 10.56
C CYS A 31 -9.14 5.08 11.20
N LYS A 32 -9.44 4.96 12.49
CA LYS A 32 -10.10 6.02 13.26
C LYS A 32 -9.30 7.31 13.18
N TRP A 33 -10.00 8.43 12.96
CA TRP A 33 -9.39 9.76 12.82
C TRP A 33 -8.45 10.12 13.97
N LYS A 34 -8.82 9.78 15.21
CA LYS A 34 -7.95 9.99 16.38
C LYS A 34 -6.60 9.30 16.28
N ASP A 35 -6.55 8.11 15.64
CA ASP A 35 -5.31 7.36 15.48
C ASP A 35 -4.46 7.96 14.35
N VAL A 36 -5.10 8.51 13.31
CA VAL A 36 -4.44 9.30 12.26
C VAL A 36 -3.83 10.56 12.85
N LEU A 37 -4.54 11.29 13.73
CA LEU A 37 -4.02 12.46 14.43
C LEU A 37 -2.74 12.14 15.22
N VAL A 38 -2.72 11.00 15.93
CA VAL A 38 -1.50 10.54 16.63
C VAL A 38 -0.37 10.30 15.62
N GLY A 39 -0.67 9.62 14.51
CA GLY A 39 0.32 9.33 13.47
C GLY A 39 0.94 10.57 12.82
N CYS A 40 0.18 11.63 12.61
CA CYS A 40 0.67 12.90 12.08
C CYS A 40 1.09 13.93 13.14
N GLY A 41 1.27 13.50 14.40
CA GLY A 41 1.69 14.37 15.50
C GLY A 41 0.69 15.48 15.82
N PHE A 42 -0.63 15.23 15.68
CA PHE A 42 -1.73 16.18 15.86
C PHE A 42 -1.70 17.39 14.91
N ARG A 43 -1.10 17.22 13.74
CA ARG A 43 -0.98 18.26 12.71
C ARG A 43 -1.62 17.80 11.39
N PRO A 44 -2.96 17.65 11.33
CA PRO A 44 -3.64 17.18 10.11
C PRO A 44 -3.45 18.13 8.92
N ILE A 45 -3.15 19.40 9.15
CA ILE A 45 -2.82 20.40 8.11
C ILE A 45 -1.57 20.02 7.31
N ASP A 46 -0.70 19.16 7.85
CA ASP A 46 0.50 18.70 7.17
C ASP A 46 0.23 17.47 6.28
N ILE A 47 -0.99 16.93 6.25
CA ILE A 47 -1.38 15.90 5.30
C ILE A 47 -1.72 16.59 3.97
N ASP A 48 -0.88 16.35 2.93
CA ASP A 48 -1.05 16.97 1.62
C ASP A 48 -2.32 16.48 0.92
N PHE A 49 -2.53 15.17 0.90
CA PHE A 49 -3.69 14.48 0.34
C PHE A 49 -3.75 13.04 0.83
N ALA A 50 -4.87 12.37 0.56
CA ALA A 50 -5.06 10.95 0.80
C ALA A 50 -5.37 10.21 -0.50
N LEU A 51 -4.89 8.96 -0.60
CA LEU A 51 -5.16 8.03 -1.68
C LEU A 51 -5.96 6.86 -1.10
N VAL A 52 -7.15 6.60 -1.63
CA VAL A 52 -8.00 5.49 -1.19
C VAL A 52 -8.08 4.47 -2.31
N THR A 53 -7.66 3.24 -2.03
CA THR A 53 -7.55 2.17 -3.03
C THR A 53 -8.92 1.69 -3.51
N HIS A 54 -9.86 1.48 -2.59
CA HIS A 54 -11.22 0.99 -2.90
C HIS A 54 -12.20 1.31 -1.77
N SER A 55 -13.48 0.93 -1.96
CA SER A 55 -14.59 1.33 -1.10
C SER A 55 -14.84 0.45 0.12
N HIS A 56 -14.10 -0.65 0.34
CA HIS A 56 -14.29 -1.46 1.54
C HIS A 56 -14.03 -0.66 2.81
N SER A 57 -14.77 -0.99 3.85
CA SER A 57 -14.81 -0.18 5.08
C SER A 57 -13.47 -0.08 5.81
N ASP A 58 -12.64 -1.10 5.71
CA ASP A 58 -11.30 -1.11 6.29
C ASP A 58 -10.27 -0.29 5.50
N HIS A 59 -10.65 0.25 4.32
CA HIS A 59 -9.86 1.17 3.52
C HIS A 59 -10.46 2.58 3.44
N SER A 60 -11.78 2.74 3.54
CA SER A 60 -12.47 3.99 3.23
C SER A 60 -13.36 4.55 4.36
N ARG A 61 -13.57 3.83 5.45
CA ARG A 61 -14.56 4.17 6.51
C ARG A 61 -14.48 5.62 7.01
N TYR A 62 -13.28 6.17 7.12
CA TYR A 62 -13.05 7.49 7.68
C TYR A 62 -12.67 8.55 6.63
N THR A 63 -12.92 8.29 5.35
CA THR A 63 -12.67 9.24 4.25
C THR A 63 -13.30 10.61 4.51
N ARG A 64 -14.53 10.63 5.07
CA ARG A 64 -15.23 11.88 5.41
C ARG A 64 -14.50 12.72 6.45
N ASP A 65 -13.80 12.10 7.39
CA ASP A 65 -13.00 12.83 8.40
C ASP A 65 -11.84 13.57 7.73
N PHE A 66 -11.16 12.95 6.74
CA PHE A 66 -10.12 13.62 5.95
C PHE A 66 -10.68 14.82 5.20
N ILE A 67 -11.77 14.64 4.44
CA ILE A 67 -12.44 15.71 3.67
C ILE A 67 -12.87 16.86 4.59
N SER A 68 -13.49 16.55 5.74
CA SER A 68 -13.96 17.55 6.70
C SER A 68 -12.83 18.35 7.33
N ASN A 69 -11.60 17.84 7.31
CA ASN A 69 -10.39 18.52 7.76
C ASN A 69 -9.62 19.20 6.61
N GLY A 70 -10.25 19.34 5.43
CA GLY A 70 -9.68 20.05 4.28
C GLY A 70 -8.62 19.26 3.51
N ILE A 71 -8.55 17.94 3.69
CA ILE A 71 -7.61 17.08 2.99
C ILE A 71 -8.26 16.57 1.72
N ASP A 72 -7.62 16.79 0.57
CA ASP A 72 -8.08 16.26 -0.71
C ASP A 72 -7.94 14.74 -0.72
N VAL A 73 -9.01 14.04 -1.13
CA VAL A 73 -9.02 12.59 -1.23
C VAL A 73 -9.17 12.15 -2.70
N ILE A 74 -8.23 11.35 -3.16
CA ILE A 74 -8.31 10.65 -4.45
C ILE A 74 -8.79 9.24 -4.16
N SER A 75 -9.97 8.89 -4.68
CA SER A 75 -10.63 7.60 -4.44
C SER A 75 -11.18 7.03 -5.75
N ASN A 76 -11.73 5.83 -5.68
CA ASN A 76 -12.42 5.19 -6.81
C ASN A 76 -13.56 6.04 -7.43
N GLU A 77 -14.13 6.99 -6.70
CA GLU A 77 -15.19 7.88 -7.19
C GLU A 77 -14.65 8.98 -8.11
N ASN A 78 -13.41 9.42 -7.94
CA ASN A 78 -12.82 10.55 -8.67
C ASN A 78 -11.49 10.23 -9.37
N VAL A 79 -11.00 8.99 -9.26
CA VAL A 79 -9.77 8.55 -9.91
C VAL A 79 -9.96 8.43 -11.42
N LEU A 80 -8.99 8.94 -12.16
CA LEU A 80 -8.90 8.75 -13.61
C LEU A 80 -7.60 8.00 -13.89
N THR A 81 -7.71 6.74 -14.28
CA THR A 81 -6.54 5.92 -14.66
C THR A 81 -5.78 6.56 -15.81
N LYS A 82 -4.46 6.38 -15.81
CA LYS A 82 -3.53 6.99 -16.80
C LYS A 82 -3.42 8.52 -16.73
N LYS A 83 -4.14 9.19 -15.86
CA LYS A 83 -3.97 10.62 -15.61
C LYS A 83 -2.97 10.83 -14.47
N ILE A 84 -2.07 11.79 -14.64
CA ILE A 84 -1.12 12.18 -13.58
C ILE A 84 -1.78 13.23 -12.70
N TYR A 85 -1.96 12.91 -11.43
CA TYR A 85 -2.34 13.87 -10.39
C TYR A 85 -1.08 14.52 -9.86
N LYS A 86 -1.07 15.86 -9.84
CA LYS A 86 0.06 16.63 -9.31
C LYS A 86 -0.41 17.49 -8.13
N LYS A 87 0.32 17.44 -7.03
CA LYS A 87 0.15 18.35 -5.90
C LYS A 87 1.51 18.73 -5.32
N GLY A 88 1.88 19.98 -5.51
CA GLY A 88 3.25 20.43 -5.22
C GLY A 88 4.28 19.63 -6.02
N ALA A 89 5.29 19.12 -5.33
CA ALA A 89 6.34 18.27 -5.92
C ALA A 89 5.94 16.77 -6.06
N SER A 90 4.71 16.40 -5.67
CA SER A 90 4.24 15.02 -5.76
C SER A 90 3.49 14.78 -7.08
N ALA A 91 3.70 13.60 -7.67
CA ALA A 91 2.97 13.12 -8.83
C ALA A 91 2.45 11.70 -8.56
N VAL A 92 1.18 11.45 -8.86
CA VAL A 92 0.52 10.17 -8.62
C VAL A 92 -0.17 9.69 -9.88
N VAL A 93 0.00 8.43 -10.21
CA VAL A 93 -0.73 7.73 -11.28
C VAL A 93 -1.47 6.57 -10.66
N ALA A 94 -2.80 6.52 -10.85
CA ALA A 94 -3.61 5.39 -10.45
C ALA A 94 -3.64 4.33 -11.56
N PHE A 95 -3.64 3.06 -11.18
CA PHE A 95 -3.79 1.92 -12.08
C PHE A 95 -4.76 0.90 -11.48
N GLU A 96 -5.59 0.31 -12.31
CA GLU A 96 -6.59 -0.67 -11.88
C GLU A 96 -5.94 -1.99 -11.47
N VAL A 97 -6.44 -2.58 -10.40
CA VAL A 97 -6.12 -3.95 -9.97
C VAL A 97 -7.40 -4.75 -9.76
N PRO A 98 -7.43 -6.05 -10.10
CA PRO A 98 -8.62 -6.88 -9.94
C PRO A 98 -8.97 -7.12 -8.47
N HIS A 99 -10.21 -6.80 -8.14
CA HIS A 99 -10.83 -7.01 -6.84
C HIS A 99 -12.34 -7.16 -7.05
N ASP A 100 -13.12 -7.47 -6.00
CA ASP A 100 -14.59 -7.58 -6.05
C ASP A 100 -15.32 -6.23 -6.24
N VAL A 101 -14.64 -5.13 -5.89
CA VAL A 101 -15.08 -3.75 -6.17
C VAL A 101 -13.99 -3.02 -6.99
N PRO A 102 -14.32 -1.88 -7.64
CA PRO A 102 -13.31 -1.08 -8.33
C PRO A 102 -12.15 -0.71 -7.40
N CYS A 103 -10.96 -1.23 -7.68
CA CYS A 103 -9.77 -1.12 -6.85
C CYS A 103 -8.58 -0.57 -7.66
N TYR A 104 -7.79 0.28 -7.02
CA TYR A 104 -6.67 0.98 -7.65
C TYR A 104 -5.40 0.84 -6.81
N GLY A 105 -4.30 0.53 -7.49
CA GLY A 105 -2.97 0.79 -6.99
C GLY A 105 -2.51 2.19 -7.39
N TYR A 106 -1.47 2.69 -6.75
CA TYR A 106 -0.91 4.02 -6.97
C TYR A 106 0.60 3.95 -7.19
N LEU A 107 1.06 4.55 -8.27
CA LEU A 107 2.47 4.86 -8.50
C LEU A 107 2.69 6.32 -8.05
N ILE A 108 3.52 6.51 -7.04
CA ILE A 108 3.73 7.80 -6.36
C ILE A 108 5.17 8.23 -6.56
N LYS A 109 5.37 9.42 -7.17
CA LYS A 109 6.68 10.07 -7.23
C LYS A 109 6.70 11.26 -6.28
N VAL A 110 7.60 11.24 -5.32
CA VAL A 110 7.71 12.26 -4.28
C VAL A 110 9.13 12.28 -3.69
N ASP A 111 9.70 13.47 -3.50
CA ASP A 111 11.02 13.70 -2.87
C ASP A 111 12.14 12.81 -3.46
N GLY A 112 12.15 12.64 -4.80
CA GLY A 112 13.11 11.79 -5.50
C GLY A 112 12.87 10.28 -5.39
N ARG A 113 11.81 9.84 -4.70
CA ARG A 113 11.41 8.44 -4.55
C ARG A 113 10.31 8.06 -5.54
N THR A 114 10.26 6.78 -5.89
CA THR A 114 9.18 6.20 -6.67
C THR A 114 8.62 5.00 -5.92
N ILE A 115 7.39 5.13 -5.44
CA ILE A 115 6.73 4.17 -4.56
C ILE A 115 5.54 3.57 -5.30
N VAL A 116 5.37 2.26 -5.23
CA VAL A 116 4.14 1.57 -5.63
C VAL A 116 3.39 1.18 -4.36
N TYR A 117 2.15 1.64 -4.25
CA TYR A 117 1.21 1.21 -3.22
C TYR A 117 0.06 0.44 -3.84
N MET A 118 -0.18 -0.78 -3.41
CA MET A 118 -1.33 -1.58 -3.82
C MET A 118 -1.72 -2.60 -2.74
N THR A 119 -3.02 -2.77 -2.58
CA THR A 119 -3.63 -3.65 -1.58
C THR A 119 -4.87 -4.32 -2.18
N ASP A 120 -5.23 -5.47 -1.65
CA ASP A 120 -6.42 -6.24 -2.02
C ASP A 120 -6.58 -6.44 -3.53
N PHE A 121 -5.68 -7.23 -4.09
CA PHE A 121 -5.66 -7.53 -5.53
C PHE A 121 -5.41 -9.01 -5.77
N GLY A 122 -6.08 -9.57 -6.74
CA GLY A 122 -5.86 -10.96 -7.16
C GLY A 122 -4.58 -11.12 -8.00
N TYR A 123 -4.26 -10.13 -8.85
CA TYR A 123 -3.03 -10.09 -9.64
C TYR A 123 -2.75 -8.64 -10.10
N CYS A 124 -1.56 -8.40 -10.69
CA CYS A 124 -1.22 -7.12 -11.30
C CYS A 124 -0.74 -7.33 -12.75
N ARG A 125 -1.46 -6.71 -13.71
CA ARG A 125 -1.10 -6.80 -15.14
C ARG A 125 -0.04 -5.79 -15.57
N TYR A 126 0.38 -4.90 -14.67
CA TYR A 126 1.32 -3.83 -14.98
C TYR A 126 2.73 -4.19 -14.54
N THR A 127 3.70 -3.70 -15.28
CA THR A 127 5.11 -3.73 -14.90
C THR A 127 5.58 -2.31 -14.63
N PHE A 128 6.39 -2.16 -13.59
CA PHE A 128 6.91 -0.86 -13.13
C PHE A 128 8.43 -0.74 -13.31
N ARG A 129 9.06 -1.71 -13.96
CA ARG A 129 10.53 -1.82 -14.10
C ARG A 129 11.17 -0.57 -14.69
N SER A 130 10.51 0.03 -15.71
CA SER A 130 10.99 1.26 -16.36
C SER A 130 10.77 2.54 -15.58
N TRP A 131 10.05 2.47 -14.46
CA TRP A 131 9.72 3.65 -13.63
C TRP A 131 10.73 3.92 -12.51
N GLY A 132 11.72 3.03 -12.32
CA GLY A 132 12.71 3.16 -11.27
C GLY A 132 12.09 3.09 -9.87
N VAL A 133 11.18 2.14 -9.66
CA VAL A 133 10.54 1.94 -8.35
C VAL A 133 11.60 1.55 -7.33
N ASP A 134 11.66 2.30 -6.24
CA ASP A 134 12.55 2.03 -5.12
C ASP A 134 11.84 1.38 -3.93
N THR A 135 10.52 1.52 -3.84
CA THR A 135 9.75 1.00 -2.70
C THR A 135 8.42 0.40 -3.17
N PHE A 136 8.13 -0.83 -2.77
CA PHE A 136 6.80 -1.42 -2.81
C PHE A 136 6.18 -1.42 -1.41
N VAL A 137 4.98 -0.88 -1.27
CA VAL A 137 4.07 -1.09 -0.14
C VAL A 137 2.93 -1.93 -0.69
N ILE A 138 2.98 -3.23 -0.41
CA ILE A 138 2.18 -4.23 -1.13
C ILE A 138 1.49 -5.17 -0.15
N ALA A 139 0.20 -5.42 -0.36
CA ALA A 139 -0.53 -6.41 0.43
C ALA A 139 0.00 -7.83 0.19
N CYS A 140 0.12 -8.58 1.26
CA CYS A 140 0.40 -10.02 1.24
C CYS A 140 -0.48 -10.66 2.32
N ASN A 141 -1.71 -11.00 1.93
CA ASN A 141 -2.76 -11.37 2.89
C ASN A 141 -2.52 -12.76 3.49
N HIS A 142 -2.05 -13.71 2.69
CA HIS A 142 -1.88 -15.10 3.12
C HIS A 142 -0.74 -15.81 2.39
N ILE A 143 -0.29 -16.89 3.00
CA ILE A 143 0.56 -17.89 2.35
C ILE A 143 -0.38 -18.94 1.75
N GLU A 144 -0.25 -19.23 0.46
CA GLU A 144 -1.06 -20.27 -0.16
C GLU A 144 -0.81 -21.62 0.51
N ASN A 145 -1.91 -22.30 0.85
CA ASN A 145 -1.88 -23.73 1.06
C ASN A 145 -2.43 -24.37 -0.23
N PRO A 146 -1.59 -24.94 -1.11
CA PRO A 146 -2.00 -25.47 -2.41
C PRO A 146 -3.04 -26.59 -2.30
N ASP A 147 -3.18 -27.20 -1.11
CA ASP A 147 -4.08 -28.31 -0.85
C ASP A 147 -5.44 -27.89 -0.28
N SER A 148 -5.68 -26.60 0.01
CA SER A 148 -6.96 -26.14 0.54
C SER A 148 -7.85 -25.52 -0.54
N GLU A 149 -9.08 -26.00 -0.65
CA GLU A 149 -10.12 -25.41 -1.50
C GLU A 149 -10.47 -23.99 -1.04
N GLU A 150 -10.36 -23.70 0.27
CA GLU A 150 -10.57 -22.36 0.85
C GLU A 150 -9.54 -21.34 0.37
N ALA A 151 -8.27 -21.71 0.23
CA ALA A 151 -7.22 -20.82 -0.29
C ALA A 151 -7.47 -20.47 -1.76
N LYS A 152 -7.88 -21.43 -2.58
CA LYS A 152 -8.28 -21.19 -3.97
C LYS A 152 -9.49 -20.26 -4.07
N TYR A 153 -10.47 -20.45 -3.19
CA TYR A 153 -11.68 -19.63 -3.15
C TYR A 153 -11.38 -18.19 -2.71
N ALA A 154 -10.60 -18.01 -1.66
CA ALA A 154 -10.19 -16.68 -1.17
C ALA A 154 -9.37 -15.90 -2.20
N HIS A 155 -8.47 -16.57 -2.92
CA HIS A 155 -7.66 -15.93 -3.96
C HIS A 155 -8.50 -15.46 -5.17
N VAL A 156 -9.45 -16.28 -5.60
CA VAL A 156 -10.25 -16.02 -6.80
C VAL A 156 -11.45 -15.10 -6.52
N VAL A 157 -12.09 -15.24 -5.36
CA VAL A 157 -13.37 -14.58 -5.06
C VAL A 157 -13.22 -13.30 -4.25
N LEU A 158 -12.21 -13.23 -3.37
CA LEU A 158 -12.03 -12.09 -2.47
C LEU A 158 -10.94 -11.11 -2.92
N GLY A 159 -10.20 -11.43 -4.01
CA GLY A 159 -9.16 -10.56 -4.53
C GLY A 159 -8.01 -10.31 -3.54
N HIS A 160 -7.76 -11.24 -2.63
CA HIS A 160 -6.67 -11.15 -1.66
C HIS A 160 -5.35 -11.64 -2.27
N SER A 161 -4.28 -10.90 -2.03
CA SER A 161 -2.94 -11.21 -2.56
C SER A 161 -2.28 -12.34 -1.77
N SER A 162 -1.93 -13.42 -2.48
CA SER A 162 -1.11 -14.48 -1.91
C SER A 162 0.39 -14.15 -1.95
N LEU A 163 1.17 -14.86 -1.15
CA LEU A 163 2.64 -14.76 -1.19
C LEU A 163 3.18 -15.09 -2.59
N ALA A 164 2.63 -16.10 -3.28
CA ALA A 164 3.06 -16.46 -4.63
C ALA A 164 2.79 -15.32 -5.61
N THR A 165 1.61 -14.70 -5.58
CA THR A 165 1.29 -13.54 -6.42
C THR A 165 2.25 -12.36 -6.16
N VAL A 166 2.57 -12.09 -4.89
CA VAL A 166 3.53 -11.03 -4.53
C VAL A 166 4.93 -11.34 -5.05
N LYS A 167 5.38 -12.59 -4.94
CA LYS A 167 6.68 -13.04 -5.49
C LYS A 167 6.75 -12.83 -6.99
N ASP A 168 5.72 -13.21 -7.74
CA ASP A 168 5.67 -13.03 -9.19
C ASP A 168 5.73 -11.55 -9.60
N ILE A 169 5.00 -10.69 -8.88
CA ILE A 169 5.02 -9.25 -9.12
C ILE A 169 6.42 -8.68 -8.85
N LEU A 170 7.05 -9.04 -7.76
CA LEU A 170 8.37 -8.55 -7.39
C LEU A 170 9.44 -9.06 -8.35
N GLU A 171 9.37 -10.34 -8.77
CA GLU A 171 10.28 -10.89 -9.80
C GLU A 171 10.18 -10.13 -11.12
N ALA A 172 8.96 -9.82 -11.57
CA ALA A 172 8.75 -9.07 -12.81
C ALA A 172 9.22 -7.61 -12.71
N ASN A 173 9.31 -7.06 -11.50
CA ASN A 173 9.55 -5.63 -11.25
C ASN A 173 10.86 -5.32 -10.50
N LYS A 174 11.62 -6.33 -10.08
CA LYS A 174 12.91 -6.10 -9.44
C LYS A 174 13.88 -5.36 -10.38
N SER A 175 14.59 -4.40 -9.83
CA SER A 175 15.56 -3.57 -10.54
C SER A 175 16.64 -3.09 -9.56
N GLU A 176 17.72 -2.52 -10.07
CA GLU A 176 18.77 -1.91 -9.24
C GLU A 176 18.26 -0.74 -8.36
N SER A 177 17.14 -0.15 -8.75
CA SER A 177 16.51 0.94 -7.96
C SER A 177 15.78 0.43 -6.74
N LEU A 178 15.37 -0.85 -6.69
CA LEU A 178 14.57 -1.40 -5.59
C LEU A 178 15.36 -1.46 -4.30
N LYS A 179 14.85 -0.83 -3.25
CA LYS A 179 15.48 -0.74 -1.92
C LYS A 179 14.61 -1.32 -0.82
N ASN A 180 13.28 -1.16 -0.95
CA ASN A 180 12.36 -1.55 0.10
C ASN A 180 11.15 -2.33 -0.45
N VAL A 181 10.79 -3.39 0.25
CA VAL A 181 9.49 -4.08 0.10
C VAL A 181 8.84 -4.12 1.47
N ILE A 182 7.67 -3.50 1.58
CA ILE A 182 6.90 -3.44 2.82
C ILE A 182 5.63 -4.23 2.60
N LEU A 183 5.54 -5.40 3.24
CA LEU A 183 4.35 -6.22 3.24
C LEU A 183 3.31 -5.60 4.16
N CYS A 184 2.13 -5.35 3.66
CA CYS A 184 1.02 -4.78 4.42
C CYS A 184 -0.22 -5.66 4.30
N HIS A 185 -1.29 -5.32 5.01
CA HIS A 185 -2.56 -6.05 5.01
C HIS A 185 -2.39 -7.57 5.21
N THR A 186 -1.42 -7.97 6.03
CA THR A 186 -1.18 -9.39 6.35
C THR A 186 -2.27 -9.90 7.31
N ASN A 187 -2.68 -11.16 7.15
CA ASN A 187 -3.53 -11.83 8.13
C ASN A 187 -2.74 -12.01 9.43
N SER A 188 -3.41 -11.80 10.58
CA SER A 188 -2.80 -11.94 11.91
C SER A 188 -2.25 -13.35 12.21
N GLU A 189 -2.74 -14.37 11.52
CA GLU A 189 -2.32 -15.76 11.66
C GLU A 189 -1.22 -16.18 10.67
N SER A 190 -0.85 -15.29 9.75
CA SER A 190 0.17 -15.59 8.75
C SER A 190 1.57 -15.63 9.34
N ASP A 191 2.37 -16.59 8.90
CA ASP A 191 3.80 -16.66 9.20
C ASP A 191 4.56 -15.54 8.44
N THR A 192 4.63 -14.39 9.08
CA THR A 192 5.28 -13.21 8.50
C THR A 192 6.79 -13.37 8.33
N ASP A 193 7.44 -14.19 9.14
CA ASP A 193 8.87 -14.44 9.04
C ASP A 193 9.17 -15.28 7.79
N ARG A 194 8.34 -16.27 7.50
CA ARG A 194 8.38 -17.03 6.26
C ARG A 194 8.11 -16.13 5.04
N MET A 195 7.10 -15.26 5.10
CA MET A 195 6.83 -14.29 4.02
C MET A 195 8.04 -13.43 3.71
N VAL A 196 8.69 -12.88 4.73
CA VAL A 196 9.90 -12.05 4.59
C VAL A 196 11.05 -12.87 3.99
N ALA A 197 11.27 -14.08 4.45
CA ALA A 197 12.34 -14.95 3.96
C ALA A 197 12.16 -15.28 2.46
N GLU A 198 10.97 -15.74 2.07
CA GLU A 198 10.68 -16.08 0.68
C GLU A 198 10.70 -14.87 -0.28
N ILE A 199 10.29 -13.68 0.20
CA ILE A 199 10.40 -12.45 -0.60
C ILE A 199 11.88 -12.04 -0.77
N LYS A 200 12.71 -12.18 0.26
CA LYS A 200 14.16 -11.92 0.17
C LYS A 200 14.85 -12.80 -0.86
N GLU A 201 14.47 -14.07 -0.97
CA GLU A 201 14.98 -14.98 -2.01
C GLU A 201 14.70 -14.42 -3.43
N VAL A 202 13.56 -13.73 -3.62
CA VAL A 202 13.19 -13.15 -4.92
C VAL A 202 13.94 -11.86 -5.20
N VAL A 203 13.99 -10.94 -4.22
CA VAL A 203 14.51 -9.57 -4.46
C VAL A 203 16.00 -9.43 -4.16
N GLY A 204 16.58 -10.37 -3.41
CA GLY A 204 18.00 -10.38 -3.02
C GLY A 204 18.27 -9.63 -1.70
N ASP A 205 19.44 -9.89 -1.12
CA ASP A 205 19.86 -9.40 0.21
C ASP A 205 20.03 -7.87 0.27
N GLY A 206 20.22 -7.22 -0.87
CA GLY A 206 20.36 -5.75 -0.95
C GLY A 206 19.06 -4.98 -0.75
N VAL A 207 17.91 -5.68 -0.72
CA VAL A 207 16.58 -5.08 -0.55
C VAL A 207 16.09 -5.30 0.88
N ASN A 208 15.66 -4.22 1.53
CA ASN A 208 15.06 -4.29 2.85
C ASN A 208 13.62 -4.80 2.73
N VAL A 209 13.33 -5.97 3.31
CA VAL A 209 11.99 -6.57 3.33
C VAL A 209 11.47 -6.54 4.76
N THR A 210 10.34 -5.87 4.97
CA THR A 210 9.71 -5.72 6.29
C THR A 210 8.20 -5.89 6.22
N VAL A 211 7.58 -6.13 7.38
CA VAL A 211 6.12 -6.19 7.52
C VAL A 211 5.64 -4.96 8.28
N ALA A 212 4.64 -4.27 7.71
CA ALA A 212 3.98 -3.16 8.38
C ALA A 212 3.25 -3.64 9.64
N LYS A 213 3.62 -3.10 10.79
CA LYS A 213 2.98 -3.41 12.07
C LYS A 213 2.30 -2.16 12.62
N LYS A 214 1.09 -2.32 13.15
CA LYS A 214 0.32 -1.20 13.74
C LYS A 214 1.18 -0.36 14.69
N LYS A 215 1.17 0.95 14.53
CA LYS A 215 2.02 1.94 15.22
C LYS A 215 3.52 1.81 14.94
N GLY A 216 3.90 1.02 13.93
CA GLY A 216 5.28 0.90 13.48
C GLY A 216 5.69 2.09 12.61
N VAL A 217 7.00 2.33 12.58
CA VAL A 217 7.65 3.32 11.70
C VAL A 217 8.77 2.62 10.96
N ILE A 218 8.79 2.76 9.65
CA ILE A 218 9.78 2.15 8.77
C ILE A 218 10.50 3.27 8.02
N ASP A 219 11.83 3.30 8.07
CA ASP A 219 12.65 4.19 7.25
C ASP A 219 12.69 3.67 5.80
N LEU A 220 12.53 4.58 4.83
CA LEU A 220 12.52 4.30 3.39
C LEU A 220 13.79 4.80 2.72
#